data_28ca7ccd15164df9864693e166e4075a
#
_entry.id   28ca7ccd15164df9864693e166e4075a
#
_cell.length_a   1.000
_cell.length_b   1.000
_cell.length_c   1.000
_cell.angle_alpha   90.00
_cell.angle_beta   90.00
_cell.angle_gamma   90.00
#
_symmetry.space_group_name_H-M   'P 1'
#
loop_
_entity.id
_entity.type
_entity.pdbx_description
1 polymer ?
#
loop_
_entity_poly.entity_id
_entity_poly.type
_entity_poly.pdbx_seq_one_letter_code
_entity_poly.pdbx_strand_id
1 'polypeptide(L)'
;MLRGVLIPVITPFEEDGSVDEGTLRQLVDFYLQASVQGLFALGSSGQGPAMSAVERKHAAEIIIDQTASRTPVIVHVGTADTPTTIELAVHAAEKGAVAIGVIPPYYYCDAPDSAIIAHFREVADAVQLPVYIYENPKYCGISISPQLGVRMKEEIPLIRGMKVAYGAGAMQDYVKLFPDDVSVFTGNADIFGLVPFGVAGMINPPTSFVPELCVELWQSLDRGDYGVAADLQRKVNTVTQIVIANIKRHGRGTVAETFRMRGISVKRFPRWDTAPLPPEASAEMHRAFRDAGILE
;
A
#
# COMPACT_ATOMS: atom_id res chain seq x y z
N MET A 1 -8.92 3.34 15.42
CA MET A 1 -8.05 2.44 14.64
C MET A 1 -8.56 2.35 13.22
N LEU A 2 -7.67 2.30 12.22
CA LEU A 2 -8.06 2.12 10.82
C LEU A 2 -8.41 0.65 10.56
N ARG A 3 -9.46 0.43 9.76
CA ARG A 3 -9.91 -0.90 9.31
C ARG A 3 -10.38 -0.81 7.87
N GLY A 4 -10.35 -1.91 7.14
CA GLY A 4 -10.91 -2.00 5.80
C GLY A 4 -9.85 -1.99 4.69
N VAL A 5 -10.23 -1.43 3.56
CA VAL A 5 -9.41 -1.38 2.35
C VAL A 5 -8.62 -0.07 2.31
N LEU A 6 -7.30 -0.18 2.40
CA LEU A 6 -6.39 0.95 2.20
C LEU A 6 -5.65 0.77 0.87
N ILE A 7 -5.61 1.82 0.08
CA ILE A 7 -5.00 1.78 -1.25
C ILE A 7 -3.51 2.08 -1.18
N PRO A 8 -2.62 1.19 -1.62
CA PRO A 8 -1.24 1.55 -1.88
C PRO A 8 -1.16 2.39 -3.18
N VAL A 9 -1.33 3.71 -3.02
CA VAL A 9 -1.40 4.66 -4.13
C VAL A 9 -0.17 4.54 -5.02
N ILE A 10 -0.37 4.41 -6.34
CA ILE A 10 0.74 4.50 -7.30
C ILE A 10 1.07 5.97 -7.58
N THR A 11 2.32 6.25 -7.93
CA THR A 11 2.74 7.57 -8.40
C THR A 11 2.96 7.50 -9.90
N PRO A 12 2.11 8.14 -10.72
CA PRO A 12 2.32 8.25 -12.15
C PRO A 12 3.41 9.30 -12.44
N PHE A 13 4.10 9.11 -13.55
CA PHE A 13 5.14 10.03 -13.98
C PHE A 13 4.87 10.57 -15.39
N GLU A 14 5.36 11.77 -15.64
CA GLU A 14 5.47 12.35 -16.97
C GLU A 14 6.53 11.61 -17.81
N GLU A 15 6.59 11.86 -19.09
CA GLU A 15 7.58 11.22 -19.98
C GLU A 15 9.03 11.55 -19.58
N ASP A 16 9.27 12.74 -19.02
CA ASP A 16 10.58 13.16 -18.49
C ASP A 16 10.94 12.55 -17.13
N GLY A 17 10.00 11.83 -16.50
CA GLY A 17 10.16 11.18 -15.21
C GLY A 17 9.82 12.06 -14.01
N SER A 18 9.32 13.27 -14.20
CA SER A 18 8.71 14.06 -13.12
C SER A 18 7.36 13.49 -12.70
N VAL A 19 6.86 13.86 -11.52
CA VAL A 19 5.55 13.40 -11.04
C VAL A 19 4.44 14.00 -11.90
N ASP A 20 3.56 13.16 -12.46
CA ASP A 20 2.36 13.60 -13.17
C ASP A 20 1.28 13.96 -12.15
N GLU A 21 1.26 15.22 -11.72
CA GLU A 21 0.30 15.73 -10.74
C GLU A 21 -1.14 15.54 -11.20
N GLY A 22 -1.45 15.83 -12.47
CA GLY A 22 -2.81 15.73 -13.00
C GLY A 22 -3.36 14.32 -12.91
N THR A 23 -2.58 13.33 -13.32
CA THR A 23 -2.96 11.92 -13.25
C THR A 23 -2.97 11.43 -11.80
N LEU A 24 -2.07 11.91 -10.94
CA LEU A 24 -2.07 11.54 -9.52
C LEU A 24 -3.36 12.00 -8.80
N ARG A 25 -3.84 13.22 -9.09
CA ARG A 25 -5.14 13.72 -8.59
C ARG A 25 -6.30 12.88 -9.09
N GLN A 26 -6.33 12.52 -10.38
CA GLN A 26 -7.35 11.63 -10.93
C GLN A 26 -7.37 10.25 -10.25
N LEU A 27 -6.20 9.68 -9.94
CA LEU A 27 -6.09 8.43 -9.19
C LEU A 27 -6.68 8.55 -7.78
N VAL A 28 -6.40 9.64 -7.07
CA VAL A 28 -6.99 9.87 -5.75
C VAL A 28 -8.52 9.93 -5.84
N ASP A 29 -9.08 10.69 -6.79
CA ASP A 29 -10.53 10.76 -6.98
C ASP A 29 -11.15 9.41 -7.35
N PHE A 30 -10.48 8.62 -8.21
CA PHE A 30 -10.88 7.26 -8.55
C PHE A 30 -11.00 6.36 -7.30
N TYR A 31 -10.03 6.43 -6.40
CA TYR A 31 -10.08 5.66 -5.14
C TYR A 31 -11.18 6.15 -4.20
N LEU A 32 -11.37 7.44 -4.10
CA LEU A 32 -12.41 8.03 -3.25
C LEU A 32 -13.83 7.67 -3.74
N GLN A 33 -14.04 7.59 -5.06
CA GLN A 33 -15.29 7.13 -5.66
C GLN A 33 -15.63 5.69 -5.27
N ALA A 34 -14.63 4.84 -5.08
CA ALA A 34 -14.81 3.47 -4.60
C ALA A 34 -15.07 3.38 -3.08
N SER A 35 -15.12 4.50 -2.36
CA SER A 35 -15.39 4.57 -0.91
C SER A 35 -14.39 3.78 -0.06
N VAL A 36 -13.11 3.85 -0.41
CA VAL A 36 -12.02 3.19 0.33
C VAL A 36 -11.84 3.79 1.73
N GLN A 37 -11.36 2.98 2.67
CA GLN A 37 -11.22 3.37 4.06
C GLN A 37 -9.91 4.09 4.37
N GLY A 38 -9.00 4.21 3.39
CA GLY A 38 -7.78 4.98 3.52
C GLY A 38 -6.84 4.87 2.33
N LEU A 39 -5.84 5.74 2.32
CA LEU A 39 -4.76 5.74 1.34
C LEU A 39 -3.42 5.47 2.03
N PHE A 40 -2.58 4.65 1.43
CA PHE A 40 -1.20 4.39 1.84
C PHE A 40 -0.27 4.92 0.74
N ALA A 41 0.17 6.14 0.90
CA ALA A 41 0.92 6.89 -0.10
C ALA A 41 2.43 6.57 -0.07
N LEU A 42 3.11 6.64 -1.21
CA LEU A 42 4.57 6.63 -1.36
C LEU A 42 5.29 5.37 -0.85
N GLY A 43 4.56 4.27 -0.65
CA GLY A 43 5.16 2.97 -0.40
C GLY A 43 5.79 2.37 -1.66
N SER A 44 6.03 1.06 -1.68
CA SER A 44 6.66 0.36 -2.81
C SER A 44 5.82 0.45 -4.10
N SER A 45 4.48 0.41 -4.01
CA SER A 45 3.61 0.63 -5.15
C SER A 45 3.68 2.07 -5.66
N GLY A 46 3.79 3.04 -4.77
CA GLY A 46 3.95 4.46 -5.09
C GLY A 46 5.38 4.85 -5.46
N GLN A 47 6.31 3.88 -5.52
CA GLN A 47 7.71 4.10 -5.89
C GLN A 47 8.44 5.18 -5.06
N GLY A 48 8.06 5.37 -3.78
CA GLY A 48 8.73 6.30 -2.88
C GLY A 48 10.26 6.19 -2.90
N PRO A 49 10.86 4.98 -2.82
CA PRO A 49 12.31 4.81 -2.89
C PRO A 49 12.97 5.21 -4.22
N ALA A 50 12.21 5.39 -5.29
CA ALA A 50 12.72 5.82 -6.60
C ALA A 50 12.62 7.35 -6.82
N MET A 51 12.18 8.08 -5.79
CA MET A 51 12.04 9.54 -5.78
C MET A 51 12.99 10.18 -4.78
N SER A 52 13.45 11.39 -5.08
CA SER A 52 14.15 12.23 -4.11
C SER A 52 13.22 12.66 -2.97
N ALA A 53 13.78 13.14 -1.86
CA ALA A 53 12.98 13.66 -0.75
C ALA A 53 12.04 14.80 -1.19
N VAL A 54 12.50 15.67 -2.08
CA VAL A 54 11.69 16.78 -2.63
C VAL A 54 10.50 16.25 -3.42
N GLU A 55 10.71 15.28 -4.31
CA GLU A 55 9.62 14.68 -5.10
C GLU A 55 8.63 13.92 -4.22
N ARG A 56 9.12 13.21 -3.19
CA ARG A 56 8.24 12.52 -2.22
C ARG A 56 7.38 13.50 -1.44
N LYS A 57 7.93 14.62 -1.00
CA LYS A 57 7.18 15.69 -0.34
C LYS A 57 6.11 16.26 -1.24
N HIS A 58 6.46 16.60 -2.48
CA HIS A 58 5.52 17.11 -3.46
C HIS A 58 4.39 16.11 -3.77
N ALA A 59 4.70 14.84 -4.01
CA ALA A 59 3.68 13.83 -4.23
C ALA A 59 2.78 13.59 -3.00
N ALA A 60 3.33 13.67 -1.77
CA ALA A 60 2.53 13.60 -0.54
C ALA A 60 1.54 14.77 -0.44
N GLU A 61 1.99 15.99 -0.74
CA GLU A 61 1.14 17.19 -0.77
C GLU A 61 -0.03 17.01 -1.74
N ILE A 62 0.24 16.59 -2.99
CA ILE A 62 -0.79 16.36 -4.00
C ILE A 62 -1.85 15.37 -3.49
N ILE A 63 -1.42 14.24 -2.91
CA ILE A 63 -2.34 13.20 -2.42
C ILE A 63 -3.18 13.73 -1.24
N ILE A 64 -2.56 14.39 -0.28
CA ILE A 64 -3.25 14.93 0.91
C ILE A 64 -4.24 16.03 0.51
N ASP A 65 -3.80 16.98 -0.30
CA ASP A 65 -4.63 18.08 -0.81
C ASP A 65 -5.84 17.54 -1.58
N GLN A 66 -5.61 16.63 -2.55
CA GLN A 66 -6.68 16.05 -3.35
C GLN A 66 -7.63 15.21 -2.52
N THR A 67 -7.13 14.54 -1.48
CA THR A 67 -7.98 13.79 -0.55
C THR A 67 -8.89 14.71 0.26
N ALA A 68 -8.45 15.93 0.59
CA ALA A 68 -9.21 16.94 1.32
C ALA A 68 -9.92 16.37 2.56
N SER A 69 -9.25 15.55 3.34
CA SER A 69 -9.74 14.87 4.55
C SER A 69 -10.94 13.93 4.33
N ARG A 70 -11.30 13.60 3.08
CA ARG A 70 -12.42 12.68 2.77
C ARG A 70 -12.14 11.23 3.19
N THR A 71 -10.86 10.86 3.29
CA THR A 71 -10.41 9.57 3.83
C THR A 71 -9.02 9.75 4.48
N PRO A 72 -8.63 8.93 5.48
CA PRO A 72 -7.31 9.03 6.10
C PRO A 72 -6.19 8.72 5.11
N VAL A 73 -5.10 9.49 5.19
CA VAL A 73 -3.86 9.27 4.41
C VAL A 73 -2.73 8.88 5.35
N ILE A 74 -2.17 7.70 5.16
CA ILE A 74 -0.90 7.25 5.74
C ILE A 74 0.19 7.56 4.72
N VAL A 75 1.20 8.32 5.10
CA VAL A 75 2.35 8.60 4.22
C VAL A 75 3.52 7.70 4.60
N HIS A 76 4.00 6.89 3.66
CA HIS A 76 5.21 6.11 3.85
C HIS A 76 6.44 7.02 3.75
N VAL A 77 7.21 7.08 4.83
CA VAL A 77 8.36 7.98 4.97
C VAL A 77 9.71 7.25 5.02
N GLY A 78 9.71 5.92 5.17
CA GLY A 78 10.94 5.13 5.34
C GLY A 78 11.95 5.32 4.20
N THR A 79 13.23 5.43 4.58
CA THR A 79 14.40 5.55 3.72
C THR A 79 15.53 4.64 4.21
N ALA A 80 16.70 4.74 3.61
CA ALA A 80 17.89 4.02 4.04
C ALA A 80 18.54 4.62 5.31
N ASP A 81 18.15 5.83 5.72
CA ASP A 81 18.72 6.54 6.85
C ASP A 81 17.66 7.22 7.73
N THR A 82 17.97 7.41 9.00
CA THR A 82 17.06 8.00 9.97
C THR A 82 16.81 9.50 9.73
N PRO A 83 17.82 10.35 9.47
CA PRO A 83 17.60 11.78 9.26
C PRO A 83 16.63 12.09 8.12
N THR A 84 16.80 11.46 6.94
CA THR A 84 15.89 11.67 5.81
C THR A 84 14.49 11.12 6.12
N THR A 85 14.39 10.00 6.84
CA THR A 85 13.09 9.45 7.28
C THR A 85 12.36 10.44 8.19
N ILE A 86 13.06 11.06 9.14
CA ILE A 86 12.51 12.10 10.03
C ILE A 86 12.07 13.33 9.22
N GLU A 87 12.90 13.82 8.30
CA GLU A 87 12.57 14.95 7.43
C GLU A 87 11.25 14.75 6.68
N LEU A 88 11.06 13.55 6.10
CA LEU A 88 9.83 13.19 5.40
C LEU A 88 8.64 13.03 6.36
N ALA A 89 8.87 12.51 7.55
CA ALA A 89 7.83 12.32 8.56
C ALA A 89 7.30 13.66 9.09
N VAL A 90 8.20 14.61 9.41
CA VAL A 90 7.84 15.97 9.84
C VAL A 90 7.01 16.65 8.75
N HIS A 91 7.48 16.62 7.51
CA HIS A 91 6.73 17.20 6.40
C HIS A 91 5.34 16.56 6.23
N ALA A 92 5.22 15.23 6.30
CA ALA A 92 3.93 14.55 6.20
C ALA A 92 2.97 14.96 7.33
N ALA A 93 3.47 15.12 8.56
CA ALA A 93 2.71 15.59 9.70
C ALA A 93 2.21 17.04 9.48
N GLU A 94 3.07 17.95 9.05
CA GLU A 94 2.74 19.35 8.77
C GLU A 94 1.67 19.49 7.67
N LYS A 95 1.65 18.56 6.70
CA LYS A 95 0.68 18.57 5.60
C LYS A 95 -0.63 17.85 5.93
N GLY A 96 -0.76 17.24 7.11
CA GLY A 96 -2.02 16.65 7.56
C GLY A 96 -2.16 15.14 7.32
N ALA A 97 -1.06 14.41 7.17
CA ALA A 97 -1.10 12.96 7.25
C ALA A 97 -1.64 12.52 8.63
N VAL A 98 -2.52 11.52 8.66
CA VAL A 98 -3.09 11.01 9.92
C VAL A 98 -2.17 10.01 10.62
N ALA A 99 -1.22 9.45 9.88
CA ALA A 99 -0.21 8.52 10.35
C ALA A 99 0.96 8.46 9.36
N ILE A 100 2.07 7.89 9.81
CA ILE A 100 3.20 7.57 8.95
C ILE A 100 3.41 6.06 8.84
N GLY A 101 3.85 5.60 7.66
CA GLY A 101 4.30 4.23 7.43
C GLY A 101 5.84 4.20 7.38
N VAL A 102 6.44 3.30 8.11
CA VAL A 102 7.91 3.17 8.17
C VAL A 102 8.31 1.73 7.85
N ILE A 103 9.16 1.54 6.85
CA ILE A 103 9.87 0.28 6.59
C ILE A 103 11.24 0.35 7.29
N PRO A 104 11.80 -0.76 7.79
CA PRO A 104 13.18 -0.75 8.29
C PRO A 104 14.15 -0.12 7.30
N PRO A 105 15.23 0.54 7.76
CA PRO A 105 16.27 1.03 6.86
C PRO A 105 16.73 -0.07 5.91
N TYR A 106 16.75 0.23 4.61
CA TYR A 106 17.10 -0.74 3.59
C TYR A 106 18.50 -0.51 3.04
N TYR A 107 19.00 -1.45 2.25
CA TYR A 107 20.32 -1.57 1.66
C TYR A 107 21.30 -2.32 2.59
N TYR A 108 21.52 -1.88 3.84
CA TYR A 108 22.32 -2.60 4.83
C TYR A 108 21.38 -3.44 5.71
N CYS A 109 21.36 -4.76 5.51
CA CYS A 109 20.35 -5.65 6.07
C CYS A 109 20.81 -6.39 7.33
N ASP A 110 21.91 -5.98 7.93
CA ASP A 110 22.57 -6.58 9.09
C ASP A 110 22.36 -5.80 10.40
N ALA A 111 21.43 -4.85 10.40
CA ALA A 111 21.12 -4.07 11.59
C ALA A 111 20.52 -4.95 12.69
N PRO A 112 21.03 -4.88 13.94
CA PRO A 112 20.45 -5.60 15.06
C PRO A 112 19.09 -5.00 15.47
N ASP A 113 18.24 -5.79 16.14
CA ASP A 113 16.91 -5.37 16.61
C ASP A 113 16.95 -4.03 17.35
N SER A 114 17.97 -3.79 18.19
CA SER A 114 18.12 -2.56 18.95
C SER A 114 18.30 -1.32 18.07
N ALA A 115 19.01 -1.45 16.95
CA ALA A 115 19.17 -0.35 15.98
C ALA A 115 17.87 -0.11 15.21
N ILE A 116 17.13 -1.17 14.87
CA ILE A 116 15.81 -1.06 14.25
C ILE A 116 14.84 -0.32 15.17
N ILE A 117 14.77 -0.72 16.44
CA ILE A 117 13.92 -0.08 17.45
C ILE A 117 14.32 1.39 17.62
N ALA A 118 15.62 1.70 17.72
CA ALA A 118 16.11 3.07 17.85
C ALA A 118 15.67 3.94 16.66
N HIS A 119 15.83 3.45 15.41
CA HIS A 119 15.34 4.14 14.21
C HIS A 119 13.85 4.49 14.29
N PHE A 120 13.00 3.50 14.59
CA PHE A 120 11.55 3.73 14.71
C PHE A 120 11.18 4.70 15.84
N ARG A 121 11.90 4.62 16.96
CA ARG A 121 11.68 5.53 18.10
C ARG A 121 12.02 6.97 17.74
N GLU A 122 13.19 7.23 17.16
CA GLU A 122 13.60 8.57 16.74
C GLU A 122 12.60 9.18 15.75
N VAL A 123 12.11 8.40 14.80
CA VAL A 123 11.10 8.84 13.84
C VAL A 123 9.77 9.14 14.53
N ALA A 124 9.31 8.29 15.44
CA ALA A 124 8.07 8.47 16.18
C ALA A 124 8.12 9.70 17.09
N ASP A 125 9.23 9.90 17.80
CA ASP A 125 9.44 11.02 18.71
C ASP A 125 9.44 12.37 17.97
N ALA A 126 9.93 12.38 16.73
CA ALA A 126 10.00 13.61 15.93
C ALA A 126 8.64 14.16 15.51
N VAL A 127 7.59 13.32 15.39
CA VAL A 127 6.31 13.75 14.78
C VAL A 127 5.09 13.56 15.66
N GLN A 128 5.15 12.73 16.68
CA GLN A 128 4.03 12.41 17.58
C GLN A 128 2.76 11.90 16.84
N LEU A 129 2.93 11.29 15.65
CA LEU A 129 1.86 10.65 14.88
C LEU A 129 1.83 9.14 15.09
N PRO A 130 0.67 8.49 14.88
CA PRO A 130 0.59 7.05 14.78
C PRO A 130 1.58 6.49 13.75
N VAL A 131 2.33 5.46 14.13
CA VAL A 131 3.30 4.77 13.28
C VAL A 131 2.74 3.43 12.83
N TYR A 132 2.82 3.17 11.53
CA TYR A 132 2.50 1.89 10.91
C TYR A 132 3.79 1.21 10.47
N ILE A 133 4.15 0.10 11.09
CA ILE A 133 5.28 -0.72 10.67
C ILE A 133 4.97 -1.30 9.28
N TYR A 134 5.85 -1.08 8.32
CA TYR A 134 5.77 -1.74 7.03
C TYR A 134 6.76 -2.90 6.98
N GLU A 135 6.26 -4.10 7.27
CA GLU A 135 7.03 -5.34 7.23
C GLU A 135 7.02 -5.89 5.80
N ASN A 136 8.16 -5.76 5.12
CA ASN A 136 8.35 -6.27 3.77
C ASN A 136 9.82 -6.58 3.48
N PRO A 137 10.36 -7.71 3.97
CA PRO A 137 11.77 -8.07 3.84
C PRO A 137 12.22 -8.26 2.40
N LYS A 138 11.28 -8.50 1.47
CA LYS A 138 11.59 -8.54 0.04
C LYS A 138 12.24 -7.25 -0.47
N TYR A 139 11.88 -6.10 0.12
CA TYR A 139 12.36 -4.79 -0.30
C TYR A 139 13.42 -4.19 0.62
N CYS A 140 13.36 -4.47 1.92
CA CYS A 140 14.33 -3.92 2.87
C CYS A 140 15.39 -4.93 3.34
N GLY A 141 15.21 -6.23 3.07
CA GLY A 141 16.14 -7.28 3.53
C GLY A 141 16.03 -7.60 5.02
N ILE A 142 15.29 -6.82 5.79
CA ILE A 142 15.10 -6.96 7.24
C ILE A 142 13.68 -7.46 7.50
N SER A 143 13.57 -8.52 8.33
CA SER A 143 12.27 -9.04 8.79
C SER A 143 11.99 -8.57 10.21
N ILE A 144 10.77 -8.06 10.44
CA ILE A 144 10.27 -7.77 11.78
C ILE A 144 9.38 -8.93 12.18
N SER A 145 9.92 -9.85 13.00
CA SER A 145 9.13 -10.96 13.53
C SER A 145 7.95 -10.48 14.39
N PRO A 146 6.90 -11.28 14.61
CA PRO A 146 5.82 -10.92 15.51
C PRO A 146 6.32 -10.52 16.91
N GLN A 147 7.31 -11.23 17.48
CA GLN A 147 7.91 -10.92 18.77
C GLN A 147 8.65 -9.59 18.78
N LEU A 148 9.43 -9.31 17.73
CA LEU A 148 10.09 -8.00 17.58
C LEU A 148 9.05 -6.89 17.45
N GLY A 149 7.99 -7.10 16.67
CA GLY A 149 6.91 -6.12 16.51
C GLY A 149 6.20 -5.80 17.84
N VAL A 150 5.93 -6.80 18.68
CA VAL A 150 5.36 -6.59 20.02
C VAL A 150 6.32 -5.79 20.89
N ARG A 151 7.58 -6.16 20.95
CA ARG A 151 8.61 -5.41 21.69
C ARG A 151 8.73 -3.95 21.19
N MET A 152 8.69 -3.74 19.88
CA MET A 152 8.66 -2.39 19.32
C MET A 152 7.44 -1.60 19.80
N LYS A 153 6.25 -2.21 19.86
CA LYS A 153 5.03 -1.57 20.37
C LYS A 153 5.15 -1.22 21.86
N GLU A 154 5.72 -2.11 22.68
CA GLU A 154 5.95 -1.84 24.10
C GLU A 154 6.88 -0.65 24.31
N GLU A 155 7.95 -0.56 23.54
CA GLU A 155 8.95 0.51 23.63
C GLU A 155 8.54 1.81 22.90
N ILE A 156 7.60 1.75 21.95
CA ILE A 156 7.14 2.88 21.12
C ILE A 156 5.60 2.88 21.11
N PRO A 157 4.94 3.50 22.08
CA PRO A 157 3.48 3.50 22.21
C PRO A 157 2.73 4.07 21.00
N LEU A 158 3.41 4.88 20.17
CA LEU A 158 2.86 5.44 18.93
C LEU A 158 2.71 4.44 17.79
N ILE A 159 3.24 3.20 17.90
CA ILE A 159 2.93 2.13 16.96
C ILE A 159 1.45 1.76 17.11
N ARG A 160 0.66 2.00 16.06
CA ARG A 160 -0.78 1.77 16.00
C ARG A 160 -1.21 0.87 14.85
N GLY A 161 -0.26 0.42 14.04
CA GLY A 161 -0.56 -0.49 12.96
C GLY A 161 0.66 -1.18 12.39
N MET A 162 0.38 -2.21 11.63
CA MET A 162 1.38 -2.95 10.88
C MET A 162 0.80 -3.42 9.54
N LYS A 163 1.58 -3.27 8.48
CA LYS A 163 1.31 -3.89 7.18
C LYS A 163 2.28 -5.04 6.98
N VAL A 164 1.76 -6.25 6.84
CA VAL A 164 2.53 -7.50 6.72
C VAL A 164 2.36 -8.09 5.33
N ALA A 165 3.48 -8.35 4.64
CA ALA A 165 3.47 -8.88 3.27
C ALA A 165 3.48 -10.42 3.18
N TYR A 166 3.18 -11.13 4.26
CA TYR A 166 3.25 -12.59 4.34
C TYR A 166 1.94 -13.30 4.00
N GLY A 167 2.07 -14.62 3.75
CA GLY A 167 0.94 -15.53 3.57
C GLY A 167 0.11 -15.76 4.86
N ALA A 168 -1.04 -16.42 4.72
CA ALA A 168 -2.04 -16.56 5.78
C ALA A 168 -1.49 -17.13 7.10
N GLY A 169 -0.61 -18.13 7.05
CA GLY A 169 -0.07 -18.77 8.27
C GLY A 169 0.73 -17.81 9.15
N ALA A 170 1.58 -16.97 8.54
CA ALA A 170 2.36 -15.97 9.28
C ALA A 170 1.49 -14.82 9.83
N MET A 171 0.40 -14.46 9.12
CA MET A 171 -0.51 -13.40 9.55
C MET A 171 -1.17 -13.70 10.89
N GLN A 172 -1.50 -14.96 11.16
CA GLN A 172 -2.14 -15.38 12.42
C GLN A 172 -1.28 -15.05 13.64
N ASP A 173 0.04 -15.24 13.54
CA ASP A 173 0.97 -14.95 14.63
C ASP A 173 1.04 -13.44 14.92
N TYR A 174 1.04 -12.61 13.89
CA TYR A 174 1.01 -11.16 14.08
C TYR A 174 -0.30 -10.71 14.74
N VAL A 175 -1.44 -11.16 14.25
CA VAL A 175 -2.74 -10.78 14.82
C VAL A 175 -2.90 -11.29 16.25
N LYS A 176 -2.44 -12.53 16.54
CA LYS A 176 -2.56 -13.13 17.87
C LYS A 176 -1.70 -12.45 18.93
N LEU A 177 -0.51 -11.97 18.56
CA LEU A 177 0.47 -11.44 19.51
C LEU A 177 0.35 -9.93 19.71
N PHE A 178 -0.12 -9.19 18.70
CA PHE A 178 -0.31 -7.74 18.86
C PHE A 178 -1.51 -7.41 19.76
N PRO A 179 -1.41 -6.35 20.58
CA PRO A 179 -2.55 -5.89 21.38
C PRO A 179 -3.67 -5.31 20.51
N ASP A 180 -4.89 -5.27 21.04
CA ASP A 180 -6.10 -4.84 20.32
C ASP A 180 -6.05 -3.41 19.79
N ASP A 181 -5.13 -2.57 20.27
CA ASP A 181 -4.94 -1.19 19.84
C ASP A 181 -3.98 -1.06 18.62
N VAL A 182 -3.59 -2.19 18.00
CA VAL A 182 -2.76 -2.23 16.80
C VAL A 182 -3.52 -2.85 15.64
N SER A 183 -3.68 -2.10 14.55
CA SER A 183 -4.31 -2.57 13.32
C SER A 183 -3.32 -3.37 12.47
N VAL A 184 -3.52 -4.68 12.34
CA VAL A 184 -2.68 -5.54 11.47
C VAL A 184 -3.33 -5.70 10.11
N PHE A 185 -2.70 -5.16 9.05
CA PHE A 185 -3.16 -5.23 7.67
C PHE A 185 -2.39 -6.28 6.88
N THR A 186 -3.11 -7.02 6.04
CA THR A 186 -2.47 -7.95 5.11
C THR A 186 -2.02 -7.27 3.82
N GLY A 187 -0.82 -7.65 3.34
CA GLY A 187 -0.34 -7.35 2.00
C GLY A 187 -0.78 -8.36 0.93
N ASN A 188 -1.51 -9.42 1.30
CA ASN A 188 -1.99 -10.45 0.38
C ASN A 188 -3.32 -10.06 -0.29
N ALA A 189 -3.53 -10.58 -1.49
CA ALA A 189 -4.79 -10.40 -2.22
C ALA A 189 -5.93 -11.23 -1.61
N ASP A 190 -5.61 -12.41 -1.08
CA ASP A 190 -6.58 -13.30 -0.44
C ASP A 190 -6.79 -12.89 1.02
N ILE A 191 -7.92 -12.23 1.28
CA ILE A 191 -8.31 -11.80 2.62
C ILE A 191 -9.40 -12.69 3.23
N PHE A 192 -10.12 -13.45 2.41
CA PHE A 192 -11.28 -14.25 2.85
C PHE A 192 -10.92 -15.16 4.04
N GLY A 193 -9.78 -15.85 3.97
CA GLY A 193 -9.30 -16.73 5.02
C GLY A 193 -8.68 -16.01 6.23
N LEU A 194 -8.51 -14.69 6.21
CA LEU A 194 -7.80 -13.93 7.25
C LEU A 194 -8.72 -13.14 8.18
N VAL A 195 -9.89 -12.74 7.70
CA VAL A 195 -10.85 -11.95 8.51
C VAL A 195 -11.25 -12.64 9.80
N PRO A 196 -11.53 -13.97 9.84
CA PRO A 196 -11.85 -14.66 11.09
C PRO A 196 -10.74 -14.63 12.14
N PHE A 197 -9.50 -14.40 11.75
CA PHE A 197 -8.35 -14.26 12.67
C PHE A 197 -8.19 -12.84 13.21
N GLY A 198 -8.98 -11.86 12.71
CA GLY A 198 -8.98 -10.51 13.24
C GLY A 198 -8.07 -9.51 12.50
N VAL A 199 -7.67 -9.78 11.23
CA VAL A 199 -6.96 -8.76 10.44
C VAL A 199 -7.79 -7.49 10.32
N ALA A 200 -7.15 -6.35 10.41
CA ALA A 200 -7.82 -5.05 10.31
C ALA A 200 -8.26 -4.70 8.89
N GLY A 201 -7.69 -5.32 7.88
CA GLY A 201 -8.00 -5.05 6.48
C GLY A 201 -6.86 -5.40 5.55
N MET A 202 -6.85 -4.79 4.35
CA MET A 202 -5.88 -5.06 3.31
C MET A 202 -5.20 -3.79 2.79
N ILE A 203 -3.88 -3.91 2.51
CA ILE A 203 -3.08 -2.90 1.81
C ILE A 203 -2.23 -3.63 0.77
N ASN A 204 -2.76 -3.86 -0.43
CA ASN A 204 -2.12 -4.70 -1.45
C ASN A 204 -2.38 -4.16 -2.88
N PRO A 205 -1.62 -4.59 -3.90
CA PRO A 205 -1.79 -4.10 -5.26
C PRO A 205 -3.20 -4.23 -5.83
N PRO A 206 -3.95 -5.35 -5.63
CA PRO A 206 -5.32 -5.44 -6.13
C PRO A 206 -6.24 -4.32 -5.70
N THR A 207 -6.08 -3.79 -4.47
CA THR A 207 -6.91 -2.67 -4.01
C THR A 207 -6.72 -1.42 -4.86
N SER A 208 -5.56 -1.25 -5.51
CA SER A 208 -5.33 -0.14 -6.45
C SER A 208 -5.99 -0.37 -7.81
N PHE A 209 -6.12 -1.63 -8.27
CA PHE A 209 -6.61 -1.94 -9.61
C PHE A 209 -8.14 -2.05 -9.69
N VAL A 210 -8.73 -2.64 -8.64
CA VAL A 210 -10.16 -2.94 -8.53
C VAL A 210 -10.67 -2.58 -7.14
N PRO A 211 -10.55 -1.30 -6.74
CA PRO A 211 -10.86 -0.86 -5.38
C PRO A 211 -12.32 -1.15 -5.00
N GLU A 212 -13.25 -1.02 -5.93
CA GLU A 212 -14.67 -1.29 -5.75
C GLU A 212 -14.94 -2.74 -5.35
N LEU A 213 -14.31 -3.72 -6.05
CA LEU A 213 -14.46 -5.13 -5.69
C LEU A 213 -13.84 -5.44 -4.33
N CYS A 214 -12.71 -4.81 -4.01
CA CYS A 214 -12.05 -5.02 -2.73
C CYS A 214 -12.88 -4.43 -1.57
N VAL A 215 -13.50 -3.27 -1.77
CA VAL A 215 -14.40 -2.65 -0.78
C VAL A 215 -15.65 -3.51 -0.57
N GLU A 216 -16.29 -3.99 -1.65
CA GLU A 216 -17.46 -4.86 -1.55
C GLU A 216 -17.11 -6.21 -0.89
N LEU A 217 -15.95 -6.79 -1.23
CA LEU A 217 -15.42 -7.99 -0.58
C LEU A 217 -15.24 -7.78 0.93
N TRP A 218 -14.59 -6.69 1.33
CA TRP A 218 -14.40 -6.36 2.73
C TRP A 218 -15.74 -6.20 3.47
N GLN A 219 -16.66 -5.43 2.90
CA GLN A 219 -17.98 -5.20 3.48
C GLN A 219 -18.79 -6.49 3.60
N SER A 220 -18.72 -7.38 2.61
CA SER A 220 -19.40 -8.68 2.66
C SER A 220 -18.84 -9.58 3.75
N LEU A 221 -17.52 -9.59 3.93
CA LEU A 221 -16.87 -10.31 5.02
C LEU A 221 -17.24 -9.74 6.40
N ASP A 222 -17.28 -8.43 6.53
CA ASP A 222 -17.61 -7.74 7.80
C ASP A 222 -19.06 -8.00 8.22
N ARG A 223 -19.99 -8.16 7.24
CA ARG A 223 -21.40 -8.54 7.47
C ARG A 223 -21.61 -10.05 7.66
N GLY A 224 -20.60 -10.89 7.43
CA GLY A 224 -20.70 -12.36 7.47
C GLY A 224 -21.38 -12.96 6.23
N ASP A 225 -21.48 -12.25 5.13
CA ASP A 225 -22.03 -12.73 3.85
C ASP A 225 -20.94 -13.49 3.08
N TYR A 226 -20.59 -14.66 3.58
CA TYR A 226 -19.49 -15.47 3.06
C TYR A 226 -19.74 -16.01 1.64
N GLY A 227 -20.99 -16.16 1.21
CA GLY A 227 -21.33 -16.57 -0.14
C GLY A 227 -20.90 -15.51 -1.17
N VAL A 228 -21.37 -14.27 -0.99
CA VAL A 228 -20.98 -13.14 -1.83
C VAL A 228 -19.48 -12.87 -1.73
N ALA A 229 -18.93 -12.89 -0.52
CA ALA A 229 -17.51 -12.66 -0.30
C ALA A 229 -16.62 -13.67 -1.04
N ALA A 230 -17.02 -14.96 -1.10
CA ALA A 230 -16.26 -15.98 -1.83
C ALA A 230 -16.25 -15.72 -3.34
N ASP A 231 -17.36 -15.26 -3.92
CA ASP A 231 -17.45 -14.90 -5.33
C ASP A 231 -16.59 -13.68 -5.65
N LEU A 232 -16.65 -12.65 -4.82
CA LEU A 232 -15.83 -11.45 -4.95
C LEU A 232 -14.34 -11.77 -4.81
N GLN A 233 -13.96 -12.61 -3.85
CA GLN A 233 -12.57 -13.04 -3.69
C GLN A 233 -12.05 -13.76 -4.93
N ARG A 234 -12.86 -14.61 -5.57
CA ARG A 234 -12.47 -15.27 -6.83
C ARG A 234 -12.22 -14.25 -7.94
N LYS A 235 -13.08 -13.24 -8.09
CA LYS A 235 -12.89 -12.18 -9.08
C LYS A 235 -11.61 -11.37 -8.81
N VAL A 236 -11.38 -10.93 -7.58
CA VAL A 236 -10.17 -10.23 -7.16
C VAL A 236 -8.92 -11.06 -7.45
N ASN A 237 -8.95 -12.37 -7.14
CA ASN A 237 -7.83 -13.27 -7.39
C ASN A 237 -7.56 -13.44 -8.89
N THR A 238 -8.59 -13.59 -9.72
CA THR A 238 -8.45 -13.72 -11.18
C THR A 238 -7.76 -12.48 -11.77
N VAL A 239 -8.27 -11.28 -11.48
CA VAL A 239 -7.66 -10.02 -11.95
C VAL A 239 -6.22 -9.90 -11.46
N THR A 240 -5.99 -10.18 -10.17
CA THR A 240 -4.66 -10.10 -9.56
C THR A 240 -3.66 -11.02 -10.23
N GLN A 241 -4.03 -12.28 -10.47
CA GLN A 241 -3.16 -13.27 -11.09
C GLN A 241 -2.75 -12.87 -12.50
N ILE A 242 -3.68 -12.35 -13.29
CA ILE A 242 -3.42 -11.90 -14.67
C ILE A 242 -2.51 -10.67 -14.68
N VAL A 243 -2.79 -9.67 -13.84
CA VAL A 243 -1.93 -8.48 -13.74
C VAL A 243 -0.52 -8.87 -13.29
N ILE A 244 -0.39 -9.71 -12.25
CA ILE A 244 0.92 -10.15 -11.74
C ILE A 244 1.67 -11.00 -12.77
N ALA A 245 0.98 -11.90 -13.50
CA ALA A 245 1.60 -12.70 -14.55
C ALA A 245 2.17 -11.81 -15.67
N ASN A 246 1.42 -10.79 -16.08
CA ASN A 246 1.88 -9.81 -17.06
C ASN A 246 3.03 -8.94 -16.54
N ILE A 247 3.00 -8.51 -15.28
CA ILE A 247 4.14 -7.81 -14.64
C ILE A 247 5.40 -8.67 -14.66
N LYS A 248 5.29 -9.98 -14.37
CA LYS A 248 6.44 -10.89 -14.39
C LYS A 248 7.00 -11.07 -15.81
N ARG A 249 6.14 -11.09 -16.82
CA ARG A 249 6.51 -11.35 -18.22
C ARG A 249 6.97 -10.10 -18.95
N HIS A 250 6.33 -8.97 -18.72
CA HIS A 250 6.45 -7.74 -19.51
C HIS A 250 6.90 -6.53 -18.70
N GLY A 251 7.17 -6.69 -17.40
CA GLY A 251 7.59 -5.58 -16.54
C GLY A 251 6.42 -4.78 -15.94
N ARG A 252 6.79 -3.77 -15.16
CA ARG A 252 5.83 -2.97 -14.40
C ARG A 252 5.05 -1.95 -15.25
N GLY A 253 5.39 -1.74 -16.51
CA GLY A 253 4.58 -0.99 -17.48
C GLY A 253 3.14 -1.52 -17.59
N THR A 254 2.94 -2.82 -17.28
CA THR A 254 1.62 -3.46 -17.13
C THR A 254 0.69 -2.68 -16.19
N VAL A 255 1.23 -2.07 -15.14
CA VAL A 255 0.44 -1.28 -14.17
C VAL A 255 -0.17 -0.04 -14.84
N ALA A 256 0.60 0.67 -15.66
CA ALA A 256 0.09 1.81 -16.42
C ALA A 256 -1.07 1.39 -17.33
N GLU A 257 -0.94 0.26 -18.02
CA GLU A 257 -1.99 -0.28 -18.89
C GLU A 257 -3.24 -0.65 -18.10
N THR A 258 -3.09 -1.24 -16.90
CA THR A 258 -4.22 -1.54 -16.02
C THR A 258 -5.06 -0.30 -15.72
N PHE A 259 -4.43 0.85 -15.47
CA PHE A 259 -5.15 2.10 -15.22
C PHE A 259 -5.72 2.73 -16.50
N ARG A 260 -5.03 2.61 -17.65
CA ARG A 260 -5.58 3.05 -18.93
C ARG A 260 -6.89 2.33 -19.27
N MET A 261 -6.96 1.03 -19.03
CA MET A 261 -8.20 0.25 -19.14
C MET A 261 -9.33 0.77 -18.24
N ARG A 262 -8.97 1.39 -17.11
CA ARG A 262 -9.89 2.02 -16.17
C ARG A 262 -10.17 3.49 -16.48
N GLY A 263 -9.77 3.99 -17.68
CA GLY A 263 -10.00 5.35 -18.12
C GLY A 263 -9.04 6.39 -17.54
N ILE A 264 -7.96 5.97 -16.87
CA ILE A 264 -6.95 6.87 -16.30
C ILE A 264 -5.69 6.79 -17.16
N SER A 265 -5.35 7.91 -17.82
CA SER A 265 -4.26 7.96 -18.79
C SER A 265 -2.88 8.07 -18.14
N VAL A 266 -2.44 7.00 -17.46
CA VAL A 266 -1.08 6.91 -16.91
C VAL A 266 -0.08 6.89 -18.05
N LYS A 267 0.71 7.96 -18.20
CA LYS A 267 1.71 8.12 -19.24
C LYS A 267 2.88 7.18 -19.01
N ARG A 268 3.47 7.21 -17.82
CA ARG A 268 4.64 6.43 -17.44
C ARG A 268 4.48 5.81 -16.05
N PHE A 269 4.72 4.52 -15.95
CA PHE A 269 4.89 3.77 -14.72
C PHE A 269 5.52 2.40 -15.05
N PRO A 270 6.55 1.94 -14.32
CA PRO A 270 7.28 2.66 -13.28
C PRO A 270 8.19 3.75 -13.86
N ARG A 271 8.89 4.48 -13.00
CA ARG A 271 9.75 5.59 -13.43
C ARG A 271 10.87 5.19 -14.40
N TRP A 272 11.38 3.95 -14.28
CA TRP A 272 12.52 3.44 -15.09
C TRP A 272 12.11 2.57 -16.27
N ASP A 273 10.90 2.02 -16.29
CA ASP A 273 10.41 1.11 -17.34
C ASP A 273 9.28 1.77 -18.10
N THR A 274 9.49 1.99 -19.37
CA THR A 274 8.54 2.68 -20.27
C THR A 274 8.08 1.83 -21.44
N ALA A 275 8.49 0.54 -21.49
CA ALA A 275 8.06 -0.34 -22.57
C ALA A 275 6.54 -0.51 -22.55
N PRO A 276 5.85 -0.30 -23.66
CA PRO A 276 4.42 -0.54 -23.77
C PRO A 276 4.12 -2.05 -23.64
N LEU A 277 2.98 -2.37 -23.06
CA LEU A 277 2.52 -3.75 -23.02
C LEU A 277 2.21 -4.24 -24.44
N PRO A 278 2.62 -5.48 -24.84
CA PRO A 278 2.26 -6.05 -26.13
C PRO A 278 0.74 -6.09 -26.32
N PRO A 279 0.22 -5.84 -27.55
CA PRO A 279 -1.22 -5.78 -27.81
C PRO A 279 -1.99 -7.04 -27.39
N GLU A 280 -1.39 -8.23 -27.56
CA GLU A 280 -1.99 -9.49 -27.13
C GLU A 280 -2.12 -9.60 -25.61
N ALA A 281 -1.13 -9.13 -24.86
CA ALA A 281 -1.17 -9.10 -23.40
C ALA A 281 -2.19 -8.07 -22.88
N SER A 282 -2.27 -6.89 -23.52
CA SER A 282 -3.32 -5.92 -23.23
C SER A 282 -4.71 -6.51 -23.48
N ALA A 283 -4.92 -7.22 -24.61
CA ALA A 283 -6.19 -7.86 -24.93
C ALA A 283 -6.56 -8.99 -23.94
N GLU A 284 -5.58 -9.75 -23.43
CA GLU A 284 -5.78 -10.75 -22.37
C GLU A 284 -6.27 -10.09 -21.09
N MET A 285 -5.63 -9.02 -20.66
CA MET A 285 -6.03 -8.26 -19.48
C MET A 285 -7.44 -7.68 -19.64
N HIS A 286 -7.75 -7.07 -20.79
CA HIS A 286 -9.09 -6.56 -21.08
C HIS A 286 -10.17 -7.63 -20.94
N ARG A 287 -9.95 -8.84 -21.48
CA ARG A 287 -10.90 -9.96 -21.31
C ARG A 287 -11.10 -10.29 -19.83
N ALA A 288 -10.02 -10.42 -19.07
CA ALA A 288 -10.10 -10.76 -17.66
C ALA A 288 -10.86 -9.72 -16.82
N PHE A 289 -10.69 -8.45 -17.14
CA PHE A 289 -11.41 -7.37 -16.46
C PHE A 289 -12.89 -7.36 -16.82
N ARG A 290 -13.27 -7.68 -18.07
CA ARG A 290 -14.67 -7.87 -18.47
C ARG A 290 -15.29 -9.09 -17.79
N ASP A 291 -14.60 -10.23 -17.77
CA ASP A 291 -15.08 -11.46 -17.14
C ASP A 291 -15.26 -11.29 -15.62
N ALA A 292 -14.50 -10.39 -14.99
CA ALA A 292 -14.67 -10.01 -13.60
C ALA A 292 -15.83 -8.99 -13.39
N GLY A 293 -16.41 -8.47 -14.47
CA GLY A 293 -17.47 -7.44 -14.40
C GLY A 293 -16.96 -6.02 -14.06
N ILE A 294 -15.68 -5.75 -14.37
CA ILE A 294 -15.03 -4.46 -14.11
C ILE A 294 -15.12 -3.51 -15.31
N LEU A 295 -15.12 -4.09 -16.51
CA LEU A 295 -15.28 -3.37 -17.77
C LEU A 295 -16.55 -3.86 -18.48
N GLU A 296 -17.14 -2.98 -19.32
CA GLU A 296 -18.22 -3.31 -20.23
C GLU A 296 -17.76 -4.08 -21.47
#